data_285f485e6e3be98f36e013188d3302db
#
_entry.id   285f485e6e3be98f36e013188d3302db
#
_cell.length_a   1.000
_cell.length_b   1.000
_cell.length_c   1.000
_cell.angle_alpha   90.00
_cell.angle_beta   90.00
_cell.angle_gamma   90.00
#
_symmetry.space_group_name_H-M   'P 1'
#
loop_
_entity.id
_entity.type
_entity.pdbx_description
1 polymer ?
#
loop_
_entity_poly.entity_id
_entity_poly.type
_entity_poly.pdbx_seq_one_letter_code
_entity_poly.pdbx_strand_id
1 'polypeptide(L)'
;MILYHCSPTPGLRVLEPRVTPYFGKPRQLCLTELLPMALFYGIRHFEYPYGYTQAGELYYMEQFPDALAELYGGKSASLYLCEEREGMERTAIPHEVVTTEPVPVREEILIPDLLAALRERERQGTVRLIPWEWVDEANRRWIVDAERREILDRGLLDRPEDPMARYLREKYPESWALAREERGCP
;
A
#
# COMPACT_ATOMS: atom_id res chain seq x y z
N MET A 1 0.18 6.75 -23.06
CA MET A 1 0.51 5.49 -22.37
C MET A 1 -0.68 5.05 -21.52
N ILE A 2 -0.82 3.74 -21.20
CA ILE A 2 -1.86 3.27 -20.27
C ILE A 2 -1.30 3.32 -18.85
N LEU A 3 -2.10 3.88 -17.95
CA LEU A 3 -1.87 3.93 -16.52
C LEU A 3 -2.93 3.10 -15.79
N TYR A 4 -2.56 2.55 -14.65
CA TYR A 4 -3.39 1.68 -13.83
C TYR A 4 -3.76 2.34 -12.50
N HIS A 5 -4.99 2.12 -12.07
CA HIS A 5 -5.47 2.41 -10.71
C HIS A 5 -6.30 1.23 -10.23
N CYS A 6 -6.14 0.81 -9.00
CA CYS A 6 -6.97 -0.25 -8.43
C CYS A 6 -7.72 0.26 -7.21
N SER A 7 -8.98 -0.13 -7.09
CA SER A 7 -9.86 0.32 -6.01
C SER A 7 -10.83 -0.79 -5.62
N PRO A 8 -11.18 -0.91 -4.32
CA PRO A 8 -12.25 -1.81 -3.89
C PRO A 8 -13.66 -1.34 -4.33
N THR A 9 -13.78 -0.16 -4.93
CA THR A 9 -15.05 0.39 -5.42
C THR A 9 -15.21 0.10 -6.90
N PRO A 10 -16.20 -0.69 -7.33
CA PRO A 10 -16.45 -0.97 -8.74
C PRO A 10 -17.26 0.15 -9.43
N GLY A 11 -17.28 0.12 -10.77
CA GLY A 11 -18.19 0.93 -11.59
C GLY A 11 -17.83 2.40 -11.72
N LEU A 12 -16.59 2.79 -11.37
CA LEU A 12 -16.16 4.18 -11.51
C LEU A 12 -15.96 4.51 -12.99
N ARG A 13 -16.57 5.60 -13.45
CA ARG A 13 -16.41 6.14 -14.81
C ARG A 13 -15.36 7.24 -14.88
N VAL A 14 -15.12 7.89 -13.75
CA VAL A 14 -14.11 8.94 -13.57
C VAL A 14 -13.43 8.67 -12.23
N LEU A 15 -12.11 8.72 -12.21
CA LEU A 15 -11.33 8.67 -10.99
C LEU A 15 -11.12 10.09 -10.48
N GLU A 16 -11.58 10.33 -9.26
CA GLU A 16 -11.51 11.66 -8.62
C GLU A 16 -10.28 11.74 -7.69
N PRO A 17 -9.51 12.83 -7.74
CA PRO A 17 -8.47 13.11 -6.75
C PRO A 17 -9.05 13.15 -5.34
N ARG A 18 -8.36 12.52 -4.38
CA ARG A 18 -8.79 12.44 -2.98
C ARG A 18 -7.65 12.78 -2.02
N VAL A 19 -8.01 13.28 -0.85
CA VAL A 19 -7.08 13.33 0.28
C VAL A 19 -6.94 11.93 0.83
N THR A 20 -5.71 11.46 1.02
CA THR A 20 -5.44 10.17 1.66
C THR A 20 -5.14 10.43 3.14
N PRO A 21 -6.08 10.10 4.06
CA PRO A 21 -6.03 10.59 5.44
C PRO A 21 -4.74 10.28 6.20
N TYR A 22 -4.20 9.09 6.03
CA TYR A 22 -3.05 8.62 6.82
C TYR A 22 -1.68 8.95 6.21
N PHE A 23 -1.61 9.44 4.98
CA PHE A 23 -0.35 9.65 4.28
C PHE A 23 0.09 11.11 4.17
N GLY A 24 -0.69 12.05 4.73
CA GLY A 24 -0.33 13.47 4.71
C GLY A 24 -0.17 14.08 3.32
N LYS A 25 -0.59 13.36 2.28
CA LYS A 25 -0.48 13.80 0.88
C LYS A 25 -1.57 14.81 0.54
N PRO A 26 -1.30 15.76 -0.35
CA PRO A 26 -2.32 16.67 -0.87
C PRO A 26 -3.43 15.89 -1.59
N ARG A 27 -4.53 16.59 -1.90
CA ARG A 27 -5.60 16.02 -2.73
C ARG A 27 -5.05 15.69 -4.11
N GLN A 28 -4.89 14.40 -4.40
CA GLN A 28 -4.36 13.91 -5.67
C GLN A 28 -4.93 12.54 -6.00
N LEU A 29 -4.86 12.16 -7.26
CA LEU A 29 -5.09 10.81 -7.76
C LEU A 29 -3.72 10.20 -8.06
N CYS A 30 -3.45 9.02 -7.50
CA CYS A 30 -2.25 8.24 -7.81
C CYS A 30 -2.60 7.15 -8.84
N LEU A 31 -1.81 7.09 -9.88
CA LEU A 31 -1.85 6.08 -10.93
C LEU A 31 -0.45 5.45 -11.05
N THR A 32 -0.33 4.34 -11.74
CA THR A 32 0.96 3.71 -11.97
C THR A 32 1.08 3.12 -13.36
N GLU A 33 2.30 3.03 -13.86
CA GLU A 33 2.66 2.34 -15.10
C GLU A 33 2.70 0.82 -14.92
N LEU A 34 2.78 0.33 -13.65
CA LEU A 34 2.92 -1.08 -13.32
C LEU A 34 1.62 -1.67 -12.78
N LEU A 35 1.04 -2.62 -13.51
CA LEU A 35 -0.16 -3.33 -13.08
C LEU A 35 0.00 -3.98 -11.68
N PRO A 36 1.09 -4.72 -11.34
CA PRO A 36 1.20 -5.31 -10.01
C PRO A 36 1.26 -4.27 -8.89
N MET A 37 1.86 -3.09 -9.12
CA MET A 37 1.84 -1.99 -8.17
C MET A 37 0.41 -1.48 -7.92
N ALA A 38 -0.40 -1.37 -8.99
CA ALA A 38 -1.79 -0.98 -8.85
C ALA A 38 -2.58 -1.96 -7.97
N LEU A 39 -2.34 -3.27 -8.09
CA LEU A 39 -3.06 -4.29 -7.33
C LEU A 39 -2.89 -4.12 -5.81
N PHE A 40 -1.74 -3.62 -5.32
CA PHE A 40 -1.56 -3.35 -3.90
C PHE A 40 -2.56 -2.34 -3.34
N TYR A 41 -3.02 -1.41 -4.16
CA TYR A 41 -4.01 -0.40 -3.79
C TYR A 41 -5.48 -0.87 -3.98
N GLY A 42 -5.70 -2.13 -4.35
CA GLY A 42 -7.03 -2.74 -4.45
C GLY A 42 -7.74 -2.92 -3.13
N ILE A 43 -7.07 -2.67 -2.02
CA ILE A 43 -7.62 -2.65 -0.66
C ILE A 43 -7.50 -1.25 -0.04
N ARG A 44 -8.25 -1.00 1.04
CA ARG A 44 -8.02 0.19 1.89
C ARG A 44 -7.22 -0.25 3.10
N HIS A 45 -6.02 0.25 3.20
CA HIS A 45 -5.12 -0.11 4.29
C HIS A 45 -4.31 1.10 4.77
N PHE A 46 -3.64 0.97 5.92
CA PHE A 46 -2.81 2.03 6.50
C PHE A 46 -1.41 2.05 5.90
N GLU A 47 -0.95 0.94 5.35
CA GLU A 47 0.40 0.76 4.82
C GLU A 47 0.38 -0.12 3.56
N TYR A 48 1.35 0.10 2.70
CA TYR A 48 1.56 -0.66 1.47
C TYR A 48 3.05 -0.99 1.37
N PRO A 49 3.51 -2.12 1.94
CA PRO A 49 4.94 -2.45 2.10
C PRO A 49 5.54 -2.98 0.80
N TYR A 50 5.60 -2.16 -0.22
CA TYR A 50 6.30 -2.45 -1.46
C TYR A 50 7.54 -1.58 -1.61
N GLY A 51 8.47 -2.03 -2.42
CA GLY A 51 9.68 -1.30 -2.75
C GLY A 51 10.28 -1.77 -4.06
N TYR A 52 11.47 -1.28 -4.35
CA TYR A 52 12.22 -1.65 -5.55
C TYR A 52 13.60 -2.13 -5.17
N THR A 53 14.07 -3.20 -5.80
CA THR A 53 15.45 -3.65 -5.67
C THR A 53 16.39 -2.63 -6.34
N GLN A 54 17.70 -2.77 -6.13
CA GLN A 54 18.69 -1.94 -6.85
C GLN A 54 18.61 -2.14 -8.38
N ALA A 55 18.12 -3.30 -8.83
CA ALA A 55 17.88 -3.58 -10.25
C ALA A 55 16.55 -3.01 -10.78
N GLY A 56 15.76 -2.35 -9.94
CA GLY A 56 14.47 -1.76 -10.31
C GLY A 56 13.30 -2.75 -10.30
N GLU A 57 13.47 -3.95 -9.74
CA GLU A 57 12.39 -4.94 -9.64
C GLU A 57 11.44 -4.57 -8.50
N LEU A 58 10.14 -4.55 -8.77
CA LEU A 58 9.11 -4.33 -7.76
C LEU A 58 9.01 -5.54 -6.83
N TYR A 59 8.98 -5.28 -5.52
CA TYR A 59 8.68 -6.31 -4.52
C TYR A 59 7.64 -5.84 -3.51
N TYR A 60 6.96 -6.80 -2.90
CA TYR A 60 6.16 -6.65 -1.68
C TYR A 60 6.83 -7.49 -0.60
N MET A 61 7.04 -6.93 0.59
CA MET A 61 7.64 -7.64 1.73
C MET A 61 6.63 -7.66 2.89
N GLU A 62 6.26 -8.86 3.33
CA GLU A 62 5.39 -8.98 4.50
C GLU A 62 6.04 -8.35 5.74
N GLN A 63 5.25 -7.61 6.49
CA GLN A 63 5.72 -6.92 7.70
C GLN A 63 5.28 -7.62 9.00
N PHE A 64 4.43 -8.62 8.87
CA PHE A 64 4.05 -9.58 9.91
C PHE A 64 3.65 -10.91 9.26
N PRO A 65 3.58 -12.03 10.04
CA PRO A 65 3.21 -13.34 9.49
C PRO A 65 1.88 -13.33 8.76
N ASP A 66 1.85 -13.97 7.58
CA ASP A 66 0.65 -14.11 6.74
C ASP A 66 -0.01 -12.80 6.28
N ALA A 67 0.69 -11.66 6.31
CA ALA A 67 0.16 -10.34 5.99
C ALA A 67 -0.47 -10.30 4.58
N LEU A 68 0.16 -10.91 3.59
CA LEU A 68 -0.35 -10.92 2.23
C LEU A 68 -1.70 -11.67 2.13
N ALA A 69 -1.80 -12.83 2.79
CA ALA A 69 -3.01 -13.61 2.82
C ALA A 69 -4.14 -12.91 3.61
N GLU A 70 -3.82 -12.30 4.74
CA GLU A 70 -4.79 -11.58 5.56
C GLU A 70 -5.33 -10.33 4.85
N LEU A 71 -4.43 -9.57 4.22
CA LEU A 71 -4.80 -8.29 3.61
C LEU A 71 -5.49 -8.46 2.25
N TYR A 72 -5.08 -9.42 1.43
CA TYR A 72 -5.52 -9.56 0.04
C TYR A 72 -6.35 -10.82 -0.22
N GLY A 73 -6.29 -11.84 0.63
CA GLY A 73 -6.99 -13.12 0.43
C GLY A 73 -8.51 -12.95 0.41
N GLY A 74 -9.15 -13.52 -0.62
CA GLY A 74 -10.60 -13.49 -0.79
C GLY A 74 -11.19 -12.09 -1.01
N LYS A 75 -10.36 -11.08 -1.30
CA LYS A 75 -10.82 -9.71 -1.59
C LYS A 75 -10.82 -9.45 -3.08
N SER A 76 -11.90 -8.83 -3.55
CA SER A 76 -12.06 -8.38 -4.92
C SER A 76 -11.80 -6.88 -5.05
N ALA A 77 -11.40 -6.45 -6.24
CA ALA A 77 -11.23 -5.05 -6.59
C ALA A 77 -11.50 -4.82 -8.08
N SER A 78 -11.60 -3.57 -8.47
CA SER A 78 -11.63 -3.14 -9.87
C SER A 78 -10.31 -2.50 -10.24
N LEU A 79 -9.70 -3.01 -11.30
CA LEU A 79 -8.53 -2.43 -11.96
C LEU A 79 -9.03 -1.51 -13.07
N TYR A 80 -8.68 -0.24 -12.97
CA TYR A 80 -9.04 0.81 -13.92
C TYR A 80 -7.85 1.13 -14.82
N LEU A 81 -8.10 1.12 -16.12
CA LEU A 81 -7.15 1.52 -17.15
C LEU A 81 -7.50 2.95 -17.58
N CYS A 82 -6.51 3.82 -17.52
CA CYS A 82 -6.64 5.22 -17.88
C CYS A 82 -5.57 5.61 -18.91
N GLU A 83 -5.85 6.64 -19.70
CA GLU A 83 -4.85 7.19 -20.60
C GLU A 83 -4.07 8.30 -19.89
N GLU A 84 -2.73 8.27 -20.05
CA GLU A 84 -1.89 9.38 -19.62
C GLU A 84 -2.30 10.67 -20.36
N ARG A 85 -2.28 11.79 -19.63
CA ARG A 85 -2.68 13.11 -20.13
C ARG A 85 -1.65 14.16 -19.79
N GLU A 86 -1.69 15.23 -20.51
CA GLU A 86 -0.94 16.45 -20.17
C GLU A 86 -1.31 16.94 -18.76
N GLY A 87 -0.33 17.41 -18.00
CA GLY A 87 -0.52 17.85 -16.61
C GLY A 87 -0.43 16.75 -15.56
N MET A 88 -0.24 15.48 -15.95
CA MET A 88 0.13 14.41 -15.03
C MET A 88 1.63 14.45 -14.74
N GLU A 89 2.00 14.25 -13.48
CA GLU A 89 3.36 14.36 -12.99
C GLU A 89 3.88 13.03 -12.45
N ARG A 90 5.15 12.72 -12.74
CA ARG A 90 5.84 11.57 -12.11
C ARG A 90 6.38 11.98 -10.75
N THR A 91 6.23 11.12 -9.76
CA THR A 91 6.75 11.36 -8.41
C THR A 91 8.17 10.80 -8.23
N ALA A 92 8.71 10.93 -7.03
CA ALA A 92 9.96 10.27 -6.67
C ALA A 92 9.82 8.74 -6.52
N ILE A 93 8.58 8.22 -6.43
CA ILE A 93 8.32 6.77 -6.42
C ILE A 93 8.37 6.30 -7.87
N PRO A 94 9.23 5.33 -8.20
CA PRO A 94 9.31 4.81 -9.56
C PRO A 94 7.95 4.34 -10.09
N HIS A 95 7.63 4.68 -11.33
CA HIS A 95 6.38 4.33 -12.01
C HIS A 95 5.09 4.91 -11.41
N GLU A 96 5.17 5.76 -10.38
CA GLU A 96 4.00 6.48 -9.87
C GLU A 96 3.79 7.78 -10.67
N VAL A 97 2.53 7.97 -11.05
CA VAL A 97 2.05 9.17 -11.74
C VAL A 97 0.91 9.79 -10.93
N VAL A 98 0.94 11.09 -10.72
CA VAL A 98 -0.09 11.79 -9.95
C VAL A 98 -0.75 12.90 -10.77
N THR A 99 -1.98 13.22 -10.39
CA THR A 99 -2.71 14.38 -10.93
C THR A 99 -3.70 14.94 -9.90
N THR A 100 -3.96 16.24 -9.98
CA THR A 100 -5.01 16.90 -9.21
C THR A 100 -6.33 16.99 -9.97
N GLU A 101 -6.35 16.56 -11.23
CA GLU A 101 -7.51 16.60 -12.10
C GLU A 101 -8.21 15.23 -12.18
N PRO A 102 -9.53 15.20 -12.36
CA PRO A 102 -10.29 13.98 -12.60
C PRO A 102 -9.85 13.27 -13.89
N VAL A 103 -9.77 11.94 -13.84
CA VAL A 103 -9.32 11.11 -14.97
C VAL A 103 -10.44 10.18 -15.42
N PRO A 104 -10.93 10.28 -16.65
CA PRO A 104 -11.88 9.32 -17.21
C PRO A 104 -11.29 7.91 -17.27
N VAL A 105 -12.09 6.94 -16.92
CA VAL A 105 -11.79 5.53 -17.05
C VAL A 105 -12.02 5.10 -18.49
N ARG A 106 -11.01 4.47 -19.09
CA ARG A 106 -11.11 3.84 -20.41
C ARG A 106 -11.72 2.45 -20.32
N GLU A 107 -11.25 1.65 -19.34
CA GLU A 107 -11.64 0.26 -19.15
C GLU A 107 -11.63 -0.09 -17.68
N GLU A 108 -12.54 -0.96 -17.25
CA GLU A 108 -12.57 -1.55 -15.92
C GLU A 108 -12.45 -3.07 -16.04
N ILE A 109 -11.52 -3.66 -15.30
CA ILE A 109 -11.31 -5.11 -15.20
C ILE A 109 -11.59 -5.53 -13.77
N LEU A 110 -12.59 -6.38 -13.57
CA LEU A 110 -12.85 -6.96 -12.24
C LEU A 110 -11.77 -7.97 -11.87
N ILE A 111 -11.17 -7.77 -10.72
CA ILE A 111 -10.23 -8.71 -10.08
C ILE A 111 -10.98 -9.44 -8.96
N PRO A 112 -11.41 -10.68 -9.19
CA PRO A 112 -12.24 -11.41 -8.22
C PRO A 112 -11.47 -11.83 -6.96
N ASP A 113 -10.17 -12.02 -7.06
CA ASP A 113 -9.26 -12.38 -5.97
C ASP A 113 -7.92 -11.69 -6.14
N LEU A 114 -7.65 -10.70 -5.29
CA LEU A 114 -6.42 -9.90 -5.35
C LEU A 114 -5.17 -10.72 -5.05
N LEU A 115 -5.25 -11.65 -4.08
CA LEU A 115 -4.10 -12.50 -3.75
C LEU A 115 -3.74 -13.42 -4.92
N ALA A 116 -4.75 -14.03 -5.54
CA ALA A 116 -4.53 -14.86 -6.73
C ALA A 116 -3.92 -14.03 -7.88
N ALA A 117 -4.41 -12.81 -8.10
CA ALA A 117 -3.87 -11.91 -9.10
C ALA A 117 -2.41 -11.52 -8.82
N LEU A 118 -2.05 -11.21 -7.56
CA LEU A 118 -0.67 -10.90 -7.16
C LEU A 118 0.26 -12.09 -7.36
N ARG A 119 -0.15 -13.29 -6.97
CA ARG A 119 0.61 -14.52 -7.19
C ARG A 119 0.80 -14.85 -8.68
N GLU A 120 -0.19 -14.51 -9.52
CA GLU A 120 -0.03 -14.62 -10.98
C GLU A 120 1.04 -13.65 -11.49
N ARG A 121 1.08 -12.42 -10.99
CA ARG A 121 2.15 -11.46 -11.37
C ARG A 121 3.52 -11.92 -10.90
N GLU A 122 3.61 -12.55 -9.74
CA GLU A 122 4.85 -13.18 -9.26
C GLU A 122 5.31 -14.30 -10.19
N ARG A 123 4.42 -15.23 -10.59
CA ARG A 123 4.74 -16.28 -11.56
C ARG A 123 5.22 -15.74 -12.92
N GLN A 124 4.72 -14.58 -13.32
CA GLN A 124 5.14 -13.87 -14.52
C GLN A 124 6.45 -13.07 -14.34
N GLY A 125 7.02 -13.05 -13.13
CA GLY A 125 8.25 -12.33 -12.83
C GLY A 125 8.11 -10.80 -12.84
N THR A 126 6.88 -10.26 -12.70
CA THR A 126 6.65 -8.81 -12.72
C THR A 126 6.57 -8.18 -11.31
N VAL A 127 6.55 -9.00 -10.29
CA VAL A 127 6.65 -8.63 -8.87
C VAL A 127 7.27 -9.78 -8.10
N ARG A 128 7.99 -9.48 -7.03
CA ARG A 128 8.48 -10.47 -6.06
C ARG A 128 7.68 -10.33 -4.77
N LEU A 129 7.09 -11.43 -4.30
CA LEU A 129 6.40 -11.48 -3.00
C LEU A 129 7.33 -12.14 -1.99
N ILE A 130 7.71 -11.42 -0.94
CA ILE A 130 8.62 -11.87 0.11
C ILE A 130 7.80 -12.22 1.34
N PRO A 131 7.57 -13.51 1.62
CA PRO A 131 6.84 -13.95 2.81
C PRO A 131 7.64 -13.65 4.09
N TRP A 132 6.94 -13.53 5.20
CA TRP A 132 7.54 -13.19 6.50
C TRP A 132 8.69 -14.08 6.90
N GLU A 133 8.65 -15.37 6.60
CA GLU A 133 9.68 -16.33 6.92
C GLU A 133 11.02 -16.02 6.23
N TRP A 134 10.98 -15.29 5.11
CA TRP A 134 12.17 -14.91 4.35
C TRP A 134 12.65 -13.50 4.66
N VAL A 135 11.92 -12.76 5.50
CA VAL A 135 12.36 -11.45 5.98
C VAL A 135 13.49 -11.63 6.95
N ASP A 136 14.66 -11.10 6.63
CA ASP A 136 15.84 -11.21 7.48
C ASP A 136 15.73 -10.36 8.76
N GLU A 137 16.59 -10.64 9.73
CA GLU A 137 16.61 -10.01 11.03
C GLU A 137 16.83 -8.48 10.95
N ALA A 138 17.60 -7.99 9.99
CA ALA A 138 17.84 -6.57 9.81
C ALA A 138 16.56 -5.84 9.35
N ASN A 139 15.85 -6.43 8.39
CA ASN A 139 14.57 -5.92 7.93
C ASN A 139 13.47 -6.01 9.01
N ARG A 140 13.44 -7.10 9.79
CA ARG A 140 12.50 -7.22 10.93
C ARG A 140 12.72 -6.11 11.96
N ARG A 141 13.98 -5.86 12.33
CA ARG A 141 14.32 -4.74 13.24
C ARG A 141 13.94 -3.39 12.65
N TRP A 142 14.20 -3.19 11.35
CA TRP A 142 13.79 -1.98 10.67
C TRP A 142 12.27 -1.78 10.72
N ILE A 143 11.47 -2.83 10.51
CA ILE A 143 10.00 -2.79 10.63
C ILE A 143 9.60 -2.35 12.04
N VAL A 144 10.15 -3.01 13.06
CA VAL A 144 9.86 -2.66 14.46
C VAL A 144 10.15 -1.20 14.75
N ASP A 145 11.31 -0.71 14.31
CA ASP A 145 11.71 0.69 14.51
C ASP A 145 10.87 1.69 13.69
N ALA A 146 10.47 1.32 12.48
CA ALA A 146 9.63 2.15 11.61
C ALA A 146 8.25 2.33 12.23
N GLU A 147 7.61 1.24 12.66
CA GLU A 147 6.28 1.27 13.26
C GLU A 147 6.28 1.94 14.64
N ARG A 148 7.35 1.76 15.44
CA ARG A 148 7.53 2.50 16.69
C ARG A 148 7.54 4.01 16.43
N ARG A 149 8.29 4.48 15.44
CA ARG A 149 8.33 5.91 15.07
C ARG A 149 6.97 6.40 14.59
N GLU A 150 6.28 5.65 13.75
CA GLU A 150 4.95 5.99 13.26
C GLU A 150 3.95 6.15 14.42
N ILE A 151 3.99 5.27 15.43
CA ILE A 151 3.15 5.35 16.64
C ILE A 151 3.43 6.66 17.40
N LEU A 152 4.70 7.02 17.57
CA LEU A 152 5.11 8.21 18.32
C LEU A 152 4.80 9.50 17.54
N ASP A 153 5.19 9.58 16.29
CA ASP A 153 5.04 10.77 15.44
C ASP A 153 3.59 11.16 15.24
N ARG A 154 2.70 10.17 15.17
CA ARG A 154 1.26 10.40 15.05
C ARG A 154 0.55 10.55 16.40
N GLY A 155 1.24 10.38 17.53
CA GLY A 155 0.63 10.44 18.86
C GLY A 155 -0.46 9.39 19.07
N LEU A 156 -0.30 8.18 18.52
CA LEU A 156 -1.32 7.13 18.57
C LEU A 156 -1.49 6.55 19.98
N LEU A 157 -0.50 6.67 20.85
CA LEU A 157 -0.61 6.28 22.26
C LEU A 157 -1.69 7.07 23.01
N ASP A 158 -1.95 8.33 22.61
CA ASP A 158 -2.98 9.18 23.20
C ASP A 158 -4.37 8.96 22.59
N ARG A 159 -4.45 8.18 21.51
CA ARG A 159 -5.67 7.90 20.75
C ARG A 159 -5.86 6.38 20.54
N PRO A 160 -5.98 5.60 21.64
CA PRO A 160 -5.98 4.13 21.55
C PRO A 160 -7.18 3.56 20.75
N GLU A 161 -8.23 4.39 20.56
CA GLU A 161 -9.43 4.02 19.79
C GLU A 161 -9.34 4.37 18.30
N ASP A 162 -8.31 5.07 17.89
CA ASP A 162 -8.03 5.31 16.48
C ASP A 162 -7.87 3.96 15.73
N PRO A 163 -8.52 3.77 14.57
CA PRO A 163 -8.39 2.51 13.82
C PRO A 163 -6.95 2.11 13.52
N MET A 164 -6.08 3.07 13.23
CA MET A 164 -4.65 2.83 13.01
C MET A 164 -3.95 2.40 14.30
N ALA A 165 -4.27 3.02 15.44
CA ALA A 165 -3.71 2.65 16.74
C ALA A 165 -4.07 1.21 17.12
N ARG A 166 -5.31 0.79 16.89
CA ARG A 166 -5.75 -0.61 17.11
C ARG A 166 -5.00 -1.57 16.21
N TYR A 167 -4.90 -1.24 14.92
CA TYR A 167 -4.17 -2.04 13.95
C TYR A 167 -2.70 -2.21 14.34
N LEU A 168 -1.98 -1.12 14.61
CA LEU A 168 -0.56 -1.17 14.97
C LEU A 168 -0.32 -1.91 16.30
N ARG A 169 -1.21 -1.74 17.28
CA ARG A 169 -1.12 -2.48 18.54
C ARG A 169 -1.31 -3.99 18.37
N GLU A 170 -2.20 -4.40 17.45
CA GLU A 170 -2.47 -5.81 17.15
C GLU A 170 -1.36 -6.45 16.32
N LYS A 171 -0.92 -5.78 15.25
CA LYS A 171 0.01 -6.35 14.27
C LYS A 171 1.48 -6.16 14.65
N TYR A 172 1.78 -5.10 15.40
CA TYR A 172 3.14 -4.74 15.81
C TYR A 172 3.25 -4.54 17.33
N PRO A 173 2.95 -5.57 18.13
CA PRO A 173 2.93 -5.44 19.59
C PRO A 173 4.28 -5.04 20.20
N GLU A 174 5.40 -5.46 19.59
CA GLU A 174 6.75 -5.08 20.00
C GLU A 174 6.99 -3.59 19.79
N SER A 175 6.67 -3.06 18.61
CA SER A 175 6.77 -1.63 18.28
C SER A 175 5.92 -0.78 19.22
N TRP A 176 4.72 -1.26 19.53
CA TRP A 176 3.81 -0.61 20.46
C TRP A 176 4.37 -0.56 21.90
N ALA A 177 4.96 -1.67 22.36
CA ALA A 177 5.60 -1.74 23.69
C ALA A 177 6.79 -0.77 23.79
N LEU A 178 7.68 -0.79 22.79
CA LEU A 178 8.83 0.11 22.72
C LEU A 178 8.42 1.60 22.68
N ALA A 179 7.37 1.94 21.93
CA ALA A 179 6.85 3.30 21.89
C ALA A 179 6.34 3.76 23.26
N ARG A 180 5.66 2.87 24.02
CA ARG A 180 5.21 3.17 25.40
C ARG A 180 6.39 3.38 26.36
N GLU A 181 7.40 2.53 26.30
CA GLU A 181 8.61 2.66 27.13
C GLU A 181 9.33 3.99 26.87
N GLU A 182 9.54 4.34 25.59
CA GLU A 182 10.20 5.59 25.19
C GLU A 182 9.44 6.82 25.70
N ARG A 183 8.10 6.75 25.74
CA ARG A 183 7.25 7.83 26.23
C ARG A 183 7.08 7.86 27.76
N GLY A 184 7.64 6.88 28.46
CA GLY A 184 7.50 6.73 29.92
C GLY A 184 6.07 6.40 30.36
N CYS A 185 5.28 5.77 29.48
CA CYS A 185 3.93 5.31 29.81
C CYS A 185 4.01 3.91 30.44
N PRO A 186 3.49 3.71 31.67
CA PRO A 186 3.49 2.43 32.35
C PRO A 186 2.62 1.36 31.63
#